data_91f02c351b16238db66541f3ecb85e56
#
_entry.id   91f02c351b16238db66541f3ecb85e56
#
_cell.length_a   1.000
_cell.length_b   1.000
_cell.length_c   1.000
_cell.angle_alpha   90.00
_cell.angle_beta   90.00
_cell.angle_gamma   90.00
#
_symmetry.space_group_name_H-M   'P 1'
#
loop_
_entity.id
_entity.type
_entity.pdbx_description
1 polymer ?
#
loop_
_entity_poly.entity_id
_entity_poly.type
_entity_poly.pdbx_seq_one_letter_code
_entity_poly.pdbx_strand_id
1 'polypeptide(L)'
;MSVNVVVLGAAGRTGRLIVAEALRRGHQVTAAVRNPASVPAAPGLRVERADVRDADSLRAVIQGHDAVVCAIGAAGRKADNLYSDGARATVSAMRATGVTRLLAITSVGVRSDDPHHAWWYRGLIRPIGADLYADMARMERIVRDSDLDWTFVRPTYLQDREPTGSYRAVDNSTPQGGWRITRIDVARFIVEELDARRWSRQAPSLAE
;
A
#
# COMPACT_ATOMS: atom_id res chain seq x y z
N MET A 1 10.87 13.80 11.36
CA MET A 1 11.76 12.82 12.09
C MET A 1 12.12 11.71 11.14
N SER A 2 13.29 11.03 11.30
CA SER A 2 13.58 9.85 10.50
C SER A 2 12.79 8.65 11.04
N VAL A 3 12.15 7.89 10.16
CA VAL A 3 11.35 6.70 10.45
C VAL A 3 12.07 5.48 9.88
N ASN A 4 12.14 4.38 10.63
CA ASN A 4 12.58 3.09 10.12
C ASN A 4 11.38 2.35 9.55
N VAL A 5 11.30 2.18 8.24
CA VAL A 5 10.13 1.64 7.57
C VAL A 5 10.44 0.37 6.77
N VAL A 6 9.58 -0.64 6.90
CA VAL A 6 9.58 -1.82 6.02
C VAL A 6 8.63 -1.59 4.87
N VAL A 7 9.08 -1.83 3.63
CA VAL A 7 8.24 -1.77 2.42
C VAL A 7 8.07 -3.19 1.86
N LEU A 8 6.87 -3.76 2.05
CA LEU A 8 6.46 -5.02 1.45
C LEU A 8 6.08 -4.77 -0.02
N GLY A 9 6.61 -5.58 -0.94
CA GLY A 9 6.40 -5.37 -2.37
C GLY A 9 7.29 -4.27 -2.96
N ALA A 10 8.42 -3.99 -2.35
CA ALA A 10 9.39 -2.95 -2.73
C ALA A 10 9.91 -3.07 -4.17
N ALA A 11 9.95 -4.26 -4.77
CA ALA A 11 10.34 -4.47 -6.16
C ALA A 11 9.25 -4.10 -7.17
N GLY A 12 8.00 -3.88 -6.72
CA GLY A 12 6.88 -3.50 -7.57
C GLY A 12 6.97 -2.05 -8.08
N ARG A 13 6.16 -1.73 -9.10
CA ARG A 13 6.17 -0.40 -9.75
C ARG A 13 5.95 0.75 -8.75
N THR A 14 4.97 0.63 -7.86
CA THR A 14 4.72 1.65 -6.82
C THR A 14 5.69 1.50 -5.64
N GLY A 15 6.03 0.25 -5.25
CA GLY A 15 6.94 -0.02 -4.14
C GLY A 15 8.32 0.61 -4.33
N ARG A 16 8.89 0.54 -5.54
CA ARG A 16 10.19 1.19 -5.86
C ARG A 16 10.13 2.71 -5.67
N LEU A 17 9.02 3.33 -6.05
CA LEU A 17 8.84 4.78 -5.90
C LEU A 17 8.68 5.18 -4.42
N ILE A 18 8.01 4.34 -3.62
CA ILE A 18 7.91 4.54 -2.18
C ILE A 18 9.29 4.44 -1.53
N VAL A 19 10.08 3.42 -1.88
CA VAL A 19 11.47 3.27 -1.39
C VAL A 19 12.30 4.50 -1.74
N ALA A 20 12.28 4.93 -3.01
CA ALA A 20 13.04 6.08 -3.47
C ALA A 20 12.62 7.38 -2.75
N GLU A 21 11.33 7.63 -2.59
CA GLU A 21 10.83 8.82 -1.91
C GLU A 21 11.14 8.81 -0.41
N ALA A 22 11.02 7.64 0.25
CA ALA A 22 11.35 7.51 1.66
C ALA A 22 12.84 7.79 1.93
N LEU A 23 13.73 7.22 1.12
CA LEU A 23 15.17 7.50 1.18
C LEU A 23 15.47 8.99 0.93
N ARG A 24 14.82 9.58 -0.08
CA ARG A 24 14.98 11.02 -0.39
C ARG A 24 14.59 11.93 0.78
N ARG A 25 13.62 11.51 1.59
CA ARG A 25 13.20 12.23 2.83
C ARG A 25 14.04 11.88 4.06
N GLY A 26 15.05 11.03 3.92
CA GLY A 26 15.98 10.69 5.01
C GLY A 26 15.48 9.61 5.96
N HIS A 27 14.47 8.81 5.54
CA HIS A 27 14.05 7.63 6.29
C HIS A 27 15.03 6.48 6.07
N GLN A 28 15.08 5.55 7.02
CA GLN A 28 15.77 4.27 6.87
C GLN A 28 14.76 3.25 6.31
N VAL A 29 15.12 2.56 5.24
CA VAL A 29 14.19 1.69 4.52
C VAL A 29 14.69 0.26 4.48
N THR A 30 13.81 -0.68 4.84
CA THR A 30 14.00 -2.11 4.57
C THR A 30 13.06 -2.53 3.46
N ALA A 31 13.62 -2.86 2.30
CA ALA A 31 12.89 -3.41 1.16
C ALA A 31 12.69 -4.92 1.36
N ALA A 32 11.49 -5.34 1.69
CA ALA A 32 11.13 -6.73 1.84
C ALA A 32 10.64 -7.31 0.50
N VAL A 33 11.40 -8.25 -0.06
CA VAL A 33 11.18 -8.77 -1.41
C VAL A 33 11.43 -10.28 -1.48
N ARG A 34 10.79 -10.99 -2.41
CA ARG A 34 11.04 -12.43 -2.64
C ARG A 34 12.42 -12.70 -3.23
N ASN A 35 12.92 -11.80 -4.07
CA ASN A 35 14.24 -11.90 -4.69
C ASN A 35 15.04 -10.61 -4.41
N PRO A 36 15.99 -10.62 -3.44
CA PRO A 36 16.81 -9.45 -3.12
C PRO A 36 17.58 -8.86 -4.29
N ALA A 37 18.01 -9.67 -5.26
CA ALA A 37 18.71 -9.18 -6.45
C ALA A 37 17.86 -8.28 -7.35
N SER A 38 16.53 -8.20 -7.14
CA SER A 38 15.63 -7.33 -7.89
C SER A 38 15.64 -5.86 -7.45
N VAL A 39 16.32 -5.54 -6.34
CA VAL A 39 16.40 -4.19 -5.78
C VAL A 39 17.87 -3.77 -5.69
N PRO A 40 18.30 -2.72 -6.41
CA PRO A 40 19.67 -2.24 -6.34
C PRO A 40 19.99 -1.67 -4.96
N ALA A 41 21.24 -1.83 -4.52
CA ALA A 41 21.72 -1.25 -3.26
C ALA A 41 21.70 0.29 -3.34
N ALA A 42 21.36 0.93 -2.22
CA ALA A 42 21.39 2.39 -2.07
C ALA A 42 21.73 2.75 -0.60
N PRO A 43 22.31 3.94 -0.36
CA PRO A 43 22.51 4.45 1.00
C PRO A 43 21.19 4.52 1.77
N GLY A 44 21.18 4.03 3.02
CA GLY A 44 19.96 4.01 3.85
C GLY A 44 18.94 2.91 3.48
N LEU A 45 19.27 2.04 2.50
CA LEU A 45 18.43 0.92 2.08
C LEU A 45 19.03 -0.42 2.53
N ARG A 46 18.24 -1.18 3.29
CA ARG A 46 18.46 -2.59 3.53
C ARG A 46 17.53 -3.40 2.63
N VAL A 47 18.03 -4.48 2.04
CA VAL A 47 17.22 -5.37 1.20
C VAL A 47 17.19 -6.74 1.86
N GLU A 48 15.98 -7.21 2.19
CA GLU A 48 15.76 -8.45 2.92
C GLU A 48 14.83 -9.38 2.13
N ARG A 49 15.10 -10.68 2.22
CA ARG A 49 14.20 -11.67 1.64
C ARG A 49 12.99 -11.88 2.55
N ALA A 50 11.79 -11.72 2.00
CA ALA A 50 10.55 -12.03 2.70
C ALA A 50 9.47 -12.52 1.75
N ASP A 51 8.65 -13.45 2.23
CA ASP A 51 7.39 -13.82 1.60
C ASP A 51 6.24 -13.17 2.36
N VAL A 52 5.42 -12.41 1.67
CA VAL A 52 4.29 -11.68 2.27
C VAL A 52 3.22 -12.63 2.86
N ARG A 53 3.18 -13.89 2.45
CA ARG A 53 2.26 -14.91 2.97
C ARG A 53 2.82 -15.68 4.18
N ASP A 54 4.07 -15.43 4.56
CA ASP A 54 4.75 -16.10 5.66
C ASP A 54 4.95 -15.14 6.84
N ALA A 55 4.21 -15.36 7.93
CA ALA A 55 4.25 -14.52 9.12
C ALA A 55 5.61 -14.53 9.83
N ASP A 56 6.32 -15.66 9.85
CA ASP A 56 7.64 -15.75 10.48
C ASP A 56 8.70 -15.01 9.67
N SER A 57 8.65 -15.15 8.35
CA SER A 57 9.48 -14.35 7.44
C SER A 57 9.24 -12.86 7.62
N LEU A 58 7.97 -12.43 7.72
CA LEU A 58 7.62 -11.01 7.97
C LEU A 58 8.04 -10.55 9.35
N ARG A 59 7.89 -11.37 10.39
CA ARG A 59 8.32 -11.02 11.76
C ARG A 59 9.80 -10.68 11.80
N ALA A 60 10.62 -11.49 11.13
CA ALA A 60 12.07 -11.27 11.10
C ALA A 60 12.45 -9.91 10.50
N VAL A 61 11.73 -9.46 9.45
CA VAL A 61 12.04 -8.19 8.77
C VAL A 61 11.32 -6.98 9.37
N ILE A 62 10.24 -7.18 10.12
CA ILE A 62 9.46 -6.08 10.73
C ILE A 62 10.02 -5.68 12.10
N GLN A 63 10.66 -6.59 12.79
CA GLN A 63 11.17 -6.34 14.14
C GLN A 63 12.11 -5.13 14.19
N GLY A 64 11.86 -4.21 15.13
CA GLY A 64 12.69 -3.02 15.34
C GLY A 64 12.40 -1.86 14.37
N HIS A 65 11.32 -1.95 13.58
CA HIS A 65 10.89 -0.87 12.72
C HIS A 65 9.72 -0.08 13.34
N ASP A 66 9.49 1.14 12.83
CA ASP A 66 8.44 2.05 13.32
C ASP A 66 7.13 1.86 12.54
N ALA A 67 7.22 1.45 11.27
CA ALA A 67 6.07 1.32 10.39
C ALA A 67 6.27 0.27 9.29
N VAL A 68 5.15 -0.24 8.79
CA VAL A 68 5.08 -1.13 7.61
C VAL A 68 4.29 -0.45 6.50
N VAL A 69 4.84 -0.44 5.29
CA VAL A 69 4.12 -0.06 4.07
C VAL A 69 3.88 -1.30 3.22
N CYS A 70 2.63 -1.64 2.98
CA CYS A 70 2.23 -2.77 2.14
C CYS A 70 1.86 -2.27 0.73
N ALA A 71 2.79 -2.47 -0.22
CA ALA A 71 2.65 -2.09 -1.63
C ALA A 71 2.63 -3.34 -2.54
N ILE A 72 2.11 -4.46 -2.04
CA ILE A 72 1.99 -5.69 -2.82
C ILE A 72 0.97 -5.53 -3.95
N GLY A 73 1.17 -6.28 -5.02
CA GLY A 73 0.27 -6.31 -6.16
C GLY A 73 0.32 -7.66 -6.86
N ALA A 74 -0.84 -8.15 -7.28
CA ALA A 74 -0.92 -9.38 -8.06
C ALA A 74 -0.29 -9.18 -9.45
N ALA A 75 0.39 -10.21 -9.96
CA ALA A 75 1.02 -10.18 -11.28
C ALA A 75 0.02 -10.26 -12.45
N GLY A 76 -1.26 -10.50 -12.17
CA GLY A 76 -2.30 -10.68 -13.18
C GLY A 76 -3.68 -10.26 -12.68
N ARG A 77 -4.73 -10.82 -13.32
CA ARG A 77 -6.14 -10.50 -12.98
C ARG A 77 -6.70 -11.34 -11.83
N LYS A 78 -6.00 -12.40 -11.42
CA LYS A 78 -6.40 -13.24 -10.28
C LYS A 78 -5.61 -12.83 -9.05
N ALA A 79 -6.29 -12.65 -7.95
CA ALA A 79 -5.67 -12.31 -6.67
C ALA A 79 -5.00 -13.52 -6.02
N ASP A 80 -5.55 -14.71 -6.19
CA ASP A 80 -5.08 -15.94 -5.54
C ASP A 80 -4.88 -15.74 -4.02
N ASN A 81 -5.82 -15.05 -3.40
CA ASN A 81 -5.80 -14.65 -2.00
C ASN A 81 -4.54 -13.88 -1.54
N LEU A 82 -3.75 -13.34 -2.47
CA LEU A 82 -2.49 -12.64 -2.17
C LEU A 82 -2.69 -11.54 -1.12
N TYR A 83 -3.74 -10.74 -1.27
CA TYR A 83 -3.98 -9.60 -0.39
C TYR A 83 -4.49 -10.05 0.99
N SER A 84 -5.44 -10.96 1.03
CA SER A 84 -6.01 -11.44 2.30
C SER A 84 -5.04 -12.33 3.09
N ASP A 85 -4.27 -13.20 2.43
CA ASP A 85 -3.25 -14.01 3.10
C ASP A 85 -2.08 -13.14 3.57
N GLY A 86 -1.64 -12.20 2.72
CA GLY A 86 -0.64 -11.21 3.09
C GLY A 86 -1.07 -10.35 4.28
N ALA A 87 -2.35 -9.97 4.35
CA ALA A 87 -2.88 -9.23 5.48
C ALA A 87 -2.82 -10.04 6.79
N ARG A 88 -3.23 -11.33 6.76
CA ARG A 88 -3.16 -12.21 7.94
C ARG A 88 -1.73 -12.34 8.45
N ALA A 89 -0.80 -12.62 7.55
CA ALA A 89 0.61 -12.76 7.89
C ALA A 89 1.20 -11.43 8.43
N THR A 90 0.89 -10.30 7.79
CA THR A 90 1.36 -8.97 8.21
C THR A 90 0.81 -8.60 9.58
N VAL A 91 -0.49 -8.75 9.82
CA VAL A 91 -1.11 -8.46 11.13
C VAL A 91 -0.49 -9.35 12.22
N SER A 92 -0.31 -10.64 11.95
CA SER A 92 0.33 -11.58 12.89
C SER A 92 1.76 -11.15 13.23
N ALA A 93 2.56 -10.83 12.22
CA ALA A 93 3.95 -10.41 12.41
C ALA A 93 4.07 -9.07 13.14
N MET A 94 3.23 -8.10 12.80
CA MET A 94 3.20 -6.79 13.46
C MET A 94 2.80 -6.89 14.93
N ARG A 95 1.79 -7.70 15.26
CA ARG A 95 1.41 -7.99 16.67
C ARG A 95 2.55 -8.62 17.44
N ALA A 96 3.24 -9.58 16.85
CA ALA A 96 4.36 -10.27 17.50
C ALA A 96 5.57 -9.36 17.75
N THR A 97 5.74 -8.29 16.95
CA THR A 97 6.86 -7.35 17.05
C THR A 97 6.52 -6.05 17.77
N GLY A 98 5.25 -5.81 18.09
CA GLY A 98 4.78 -4.55 18.69
C GLY A 98 4.73 -3.36 17.74
N VAL A 99 4.98 -3.56 16.43
CA VAL A 99 4.87 -2.52 15.43
C VAL A 99 3.40 -2.31 15.07
N THR A 100 2.88 -1.11 15.24
CA THR A 100 1.44 -0.84 15.07
C THR A 100 1.09 -0.07 13.79
N ARG A 101 1.99 0.76 13.25
CA ARG A 101 1.70 1.61 12.09
C ARG A 101 1.74 0.85 10.78
N LEU A 102 0.61 0.76 10.07
CA LEU A 102 0.46 0.11 8.76
C LEU A 102 -0.14 1.06 7.73
N LEU A 103 0.57 1.30 6.62
CA LEU A 103 -0.02 1.91 5.42
C LEU A 103 -0.13 0.84 4.33
N ALA A 104 -1.32 0.64 3.79
CA ALA A 104 -1.54 -0.40 2.78
C ALA A 104 -2.22 0.16 1.54
N ILE A 105 -1.65 -0.14 0.37
CA ILE A 105 -2.27 0.23 -0.91
C ILE A 105 -3.36 -0.78 -1.23
N THR A 106 -4.56 -0.28 -1.47
CA THR A 106 -5.68 -1.05 -2.00
C THR A 106 -6.17 -0.39 -3.30
N SER A 107 -7.45 -0.12 -3.46
CA SER A 107 -8.01 0.53 -4.65
C SER A 107 -9.38 1.13 -4.35
N VAL A 108 -9.75 2.19 -5.04
CA VAL A 108 -11.14 2.68 -5.03
C VAL A 108 -12.15 1.60 -5.44
N GLY A 109 -11.72 0.60 -6.24
CA GLY A 109 -12.55 -0.51 -6.68
C GLY A 109 -13.02 -1.46 -5.56
N VAL A 110 -12.45 -1.37 -4.35
CA VAL A 110 -12.92 -2.09 -3.16
C VAL A 110 -14.37 -1.71 -2.83
N ARG A 111 -14.74 -0.43 -3.02
CA ARG A 111 -16.12 0.03 -2.84
C ARG A 111 -16.93 -0.11 -4.11
N SER A 112 -17.98 -0.92 -4.07
CA SER A 112 -18.93 -1.07 -5.20
C SER A 112 -19.99 0.01 -5.23
N ASP A 113 -20.26 0.63 -4.09
CA ASP A 113 -21.33 1.57 -3.82
C ASP A 113 -20.88 3.04 -3.80
N ASP A 114 -19.61 3.32 -4.19
CA ASP A 114 -19.11 4.71 -4.22
C ASP A 114 -19.90 5.54 -5.26
N PRO A 115 -20.62 6.59 -4.83
CA PRO A 115 -21.48 7.39 -5.71
C PRO A 115 -20.69 8.15 -6.79
N HIS A 116 -19.40 8.41 -6.55
CA HIS A 116 -18.55 9.16 -7.47
C HIS A 116 -17.86 8.28 -8.52
N HIS A 117 -18.06 6.96 -8.47
CA HIS A 117 -17.62 6.10 -9.55
C HIS A 117 -18.42 6.37 -10.82
N ALA A 118 -17.74 6.72 -11.91
CA ALA A 118 -18.34 6.88 -13.21
C ALA A 118 -19.11 5.60 -13.62
N TRP A 119 -20.26 5.75 -14.24
CA TRP A 119 -21.11 4.63 -14.65
C TRP A 119 -20.38 3.61 -15.54
N TRP A 120 -19.52 4.08 -16.45
CA TRP A 120 -18.68 3.22 -17.31
C TRP A 120 -17.64 2.44 -16.51
N TYR A 121 -17.06 3.03 -15.44
CA TYR A 121 -16.15 2.31 -14.55
C TYR A 121 -16.90 1.19 -13.83
N ARG A 122 -18.08 1.45 -13.30
CA ARG A 122 -18.91 0.46 -12.61
C ARG A 122 -19.31 -0.70 -13.51
N GLY A 123 -19.70 -0.41 -14.78
CA GLY A 123 -20.21 -1.39 -15.74
C GLY A 123 -19.13 -2.14 -16.51
N LEU A 124 -18.03 -1.49 -16.88
CA LEU A 124 -17.02 -2.06 -17.80
C LEU A 124 -15.70 -2.43 -17.13
N ILE A 125 -15.17 -1.58 -16.28
CA ILE A 125 -13.81 -1.76 -15.74
C ILE A 125 -13.81 -2.58 -14.45
N ARG A 126 -14.71 -2.24 -13.51
CA ARG A 126 -14.76 -2.91 -12.20
C ARG A 126 -14.99 -4.43 -12.29
N PRO A 127 -15.84 -4.97 -13.16
CA PRO A 127 -16.00 -6.42 -13.31
C PRO A 127 -14.72 -7.15 -13.71
N ILE A 128 -13.85 -6.51 -14.51
CA ILE A 128 -12.57 -7.09 -14.94
C ILE A 128 -11.63 -7.32 -13.75
N GLY A 129 -11.67 -6.43 -12.75
CA GLY A 129 -10.87 -6.53 -11.53
C GLY A 129 -11.63 -7.11 -10.33
N ALA A 130 -12.80 -7.69 -10.51
CA ALA A 130 -13.69 -8.09 -9.42
C ALA A 130 -13.01 -9.02 -8.39
N ASP A 131 -12.24 -9.99 -8.85
CA ASP A 131 -11.51 -10.91 -7.98
C ASP A 131 -10.44 -10.18 -7.14
N LEU A 132 -9.68 -9.29 -7.76
CA LEU A 132 -8.69 -8.46 -7.07
C LEU A 132 -9.34 -7.57 -6.02
N TYR A 133 -10.43 -6.88 -6.37
CA TYR A 133 -11.15 -5.99 -5.45
C TYR A 133 -11.82 -6.73 -4.31
N ALA A 134 -12.34 -7.93 -4.57
CA ALA A 134 -12.91 -8.79 -3.54
C ALA A 134 -11.84 -9.23 -2.52
N ASP A 135 -10.65 -9.59 -2.99
CA ASP A 135 -9.55 -9.98 -2.11
C ASP A 135 -8.97 -8.78 -1.35
N MET A 136 -8.83 -7.62 -1.98
CA MET A 136 -8.48 -6.37 -1.29
C MET A 136 -9.50 -5.98 -0.22
N ALA A 137 -10.80 -6.21 -0.47
CA ALA A 137 -11.85 -5.98 0.53
C ALA A 137 -11.72 -6.93 1.73
N ARG A 138 -11.32 -8.20 1.49
CA ARG A 138 -10.98 -9.15 2.58
C ARG A 138 -9.76 -8.68 3.36
N MET A 139 -8.71 -8.23 2.66
CA MET A 139 -7.53 -7.63 3.30
C MET A 139 -7.91 -6.47 4.22
N GLU A 140 -8.70 -5.50 3.73
CA GLU A 140 -9.11 -4.35 4.53
C GLU A 140 -9.91 -4.77 5.77
N ARG A 141 -10.79 -5.78 5.64
CA ARG A 141 -11.56 -6.30 6.78
C ARG A 141 -10.63 -6.91 7.83
N ILE A 142 -9.70 -7.79 7.43
CA ILE A 142 -8.73 -8.42 8.34
C ILE A 142 -7.93 -7.37 9.11
N VAL A 143 -7.48 -6.31 8.43
CA VAL A 143 -6.69 -5.25 9.05
C VAL A 143 -7.58 -4.35 9.93
N ARG A 144 -8.83 -4.04 9.54
CA ARG A 144 -9.78 -3.26 10.36
C ARG A 144 -10.13 -3.97 11.67
N ASP A 145 -10.23 -5.30 11.64
CA ASP A 145 -10.53 -6.13 12.81
C ASP A 145 -9.31 -6.28 13.74
N SER A 146 -8.17 -5.68 13.38
CA SER A 146 -6.96 -5.64 14.20
C SER A 146 -6.89 -4.35 15.04
N ASP A 147 -5.94 -4.34 15.97
CA ASP A 147 -5.60 -3.20 16.84
C ASP A 147 -4.58 -2.23 16.19
N LEU A 148 -4.20 -2.47 14.92
CA LEU A 148 -3.21 -1.65 14.22
C LEU A 148 -3.70 -0.21 13.97
N ASP A 149 -2.76 0.72 13.91
CA ASP A 149 -2.94 2.07 13.37
C ASP A 149 -2.78 2.01 11.85
N TRP A 150 -3.86 1.68 11.16
CA TRP A 150 -3.84 1.46 9.73
C TRP A 150 -4.27 2.69 8.91
N THR A 151 -3.75 2.79 7.69
CA THR A 151 -4.26 3.69 6.64
C THR A 151 -4.37 2.90 5.34
N PHE A 152 -5.57 2.81 4.74
CA PHE A 152 -5.73 2.24 3.40
C PHE A 152 -5.65 3.34 2.35
N VAL A 153 -4.59 3.34 1.58
CA VAL A 153 -4.44 4.26 0.46
C VAL A 153 -5.13 3.65 -0.75
N ARG A 154 -6.21 4.27 -1.21
CA ARG A 154 -7.05 3.81 -2.32
C ARG A 154 -6.85 4.68 -3.56
N PRO A 155 -5.84 4.43 -4.39
CA PRO A 155 -5.67 5.16 -5.63
C PRO A 155 -6.78 4.80 -6.64
N THR A 156 -7.11 5.77 -7.49
CA THR A 156 -7.84 5.57 -8.74
C THR A 156 -6.93 4.91 -9.80
N TYR A 157 -7.17 5.09 -11.10
CA TYR A 157 -6.34 4.50 -12.16
C TYR A 157 -4.90 5.01 -12.08
N LEU A 158 -3.97 4.08 -11.79
CA LEU A 158 -2.54 4.37 -11.61
C LEU A 158 -1.84 4.59 -12.94
N GLN A 159 -1.19 5.74 -13.10
CA GLN A 159 -0.42 6.11 -14.29
C GLN A 159 1.08 6.19 -14.02
N ASP A 160 1.88 5.87 -15.05
CA ASP A 160 3.33 6.06 -15.07
C ASP A 160 3.65 7.28 -15.94
N ARG A 161 3.53 8.45 -15.37
CA ARG A 161 3.88 9.73 -15.97
C ARG A 161 4.43 10.66 -14.90
N GLU A 162 4.93 11.81 -15.31
CA GLU A 162 5.40 12.84 -14.40
C GLU A 162 4.31 13.19 -13.35
N PRO A 163 4.70 13.41 -12.10
CA PRO A 163 3.77 13.75 -11.04
C PRO A 163 3.16 15.13 -11.29
N THR A 164 1.87 15.27 -10.98
CA THR A 164 1.22 16.58 -11.05
C THR A 164 1.42 17.39 -9.78
N GLY A 165 1.68 16.72 -8.66
CA GLY A 165 1.71 17.35 -7.34
C GLY A 165 0.35 17.93 -6.90
N SER A 166 -0.67 17.75 -7.74
CA SER A 166 -2.03 18.26 -7.49
C SER A 166 -3.02 17.11 -7.53
N TYR A 167 -3.38 16.59 -6.39
CA TYR A 167 -4.38 15.53 -6.22
C TYR A 167 -5.24 15.82 -4.98
N ARG A 168 -6.41 15.19 -4.94
CA ARG A 168 -7.34 15.26 -3.82
C ARG A 168 -7.34 13.93 -3.08
N ALA A 169 -7.44 14.00 -1.76
CA ALA A 169 -7.62 12.86 -0.89
C ALA A 169 -8.95 13.02 -0.14
N VAL A 170 -9.83 12.03 -0.23
CA VAL A 170 -11.14 12.04 0.44
C VAL A 170 -11.31 10.71 1.17
N ASP A 171 -11.67 10.78 2.45
CA ASP A 171 -11.89 9.55 3.22
C ASP A 171 -13.06 8.76 2.66
N ASN A 172 -12.79 7.49 2.44
CA ASN A 172 -13.77 6.48 2.08
C ASN A 172 -14.68 6.84 0.88
N SER A 173 -14.27 7.74 0.00
CA SER A 173 -15.00 8.12 -1.23
C SER A 173 -14.05 8.62 -2.31
N THR A 174 -14.32 8.29 -3.56
CA THR A 174 -13.55 8.80 -4.69
C THR A 174 -13.77 10.31 -4.84
N PRO A 175 -12.72 11.13 -4.97
CA PRO A 175 -12.87 12.55 -5.27
C PRO A 175 -13.75 12.76 -6.52
N GLN A 176 -14.73 13.64 -6.44
CA GLN A 176 -15.67 13.89 -7.52
C GLN A 176 -14.95 14.27 -8.83
N GLY A 177 -15.27 13.55 -9.92
CA GLY A 177 -14.62 13.74 -11.23
C GLY A 177 -13.20 13.18 -11.33
N GLY A 178 -12.62 12.71 -10.23
CA GLY A 178 -11.29 12.11 -10.22
C GLY A 178 -11.31 10.65 -10.68
N TRP A 179 -10.43 10.29 -11.63
CA TRP A 179 -10.39 8.93 -12.16
C TRP A 179 -8.98 8.35 -12.33
N ARG A 180 -7.96 9.18 -12.17
CA ARG A 180 -6.54 8.79 -12.34
C ARG A 180 -5.65 9.46 -11.31
N ILE A 181 -4.46 8.88 -11.08
CA ILE A 181 -3.39 9.45 -10.27
C ILE A 181 -2.05 8.86 -10.69
N THR A 182 -0.95 9.59 -10.52
CA THR A 182 0.38 9.03 -10.80
C THR A 182 0.86 8.16 -9.64
N ARG A 183 1.66 7.12 -9.94
CA ARG A 183 2.30 6.31 -8.89
C ARG A 183 3.27 7.12 -8.04
N ILE A 184 3.88 8.15 -8.60
CA ILE A 184 4.79 9.04 -7.88
C ILE A 184 4.01 9.84 -6.83
N ASP A 185 2.83 10.37 -7.17
CA ASP A 185 2.00 11.12 -6.22
C ASP A 185 1.47 10.20 -5.12
N VAL A 186 1.10 8.96 -5.45
CA VAL A 186 0.74 7.94 -4.43
C VAL A 186 1.93 7.65 -3.49
N ALA A 187 3.13 7.49 -4.03
CA ALA A 187 4.33 7.25 -3.23
C ALA A 187 4.63 8.43 -2.30
N ARG A 188 4.54 9.66 -2.79
CA ARG A 188 4.71 10.89 -2.00
C ARG A 188 3.68 10.98 -0.87
N PHE A 189 2.42 10.72 -1.17
CA PHE A 189 1.35 10.68 -0.17
C PHE A 189 1.66 9.68 0.95
N ILE A 190 2.04 8.45 0.59
CA ILE A 190 2.34 7.39 1.56
C ILE A 190 3.50 7.79 2.47
N VAL A 191 4.58 8.31 1.89
CA VAL A 191 5.76 8.70 2.68
C VAL A 191 5.45 9.91 3.56
N GLU A 192 4.65 10.87 3.09
CA GLU A 192 4.19 12.00 3.90
C GLU A 192 3.35 11.53 5.09
N GLU A 193 2.52 10.51 4.92
CA GLU A 193 1.69 9.95 5.98
C GLU A 193 2.44 9.10 7.01
N LEU A 194 3.67 8.68 6.73
CA LEU A 194 4.55 8.09 7.76
C LEU A 194 4.81 9.09 8.89
N ASP A 195 5.05 10.34 8.54
CA ASP A 195 5.33 11.42 9.50
C ASP A 195 4.04 12.07 10.04
N ALA A 196 3.12 12.40 9.14
CA ALA A 196 1.97 13.27 9.44
C ALA A 196 0.83 12.56 10.18
N ARG A 197 0.63 11.26 9.94
CA ARG A 197 -0.43 10.41 10.54
C ARG A 197 -1.83 11.02 10.53
N ARG A 198 -2.15 11.83 9.49
CA ARG A 198 -3.44 12.51 9.36
C ARG A 198 -4.60 11.56 9.07
N TRP A 199 -4.27 10.40 8.47
CA TRP A 199 -5.24 9.40 8.03
C TRP A 199 -5.19 8.11 8.86
N SER A 200 -4.93 8.24 10.18
CA SER A 200 -5.00 7.12 11.11
C SER A 200 -6.41 6.52 11.12
N ARG A 201 -6.52 5.21 10.93
CA ARG A 201 -7.76 4.43 10.82
C ARG A 201 -8.74 4.96 9.77
N GLN A 202 -8.24 5.50 8.69
CA GLN A 202 -9.00 6.02 7.56
C GLN A 202 -8.57 5.38 6.24
N ALA A 203 -9.41 5.57 5.20
CA ALA A 203 -9.21 4.97 3.89
C ALA A 203 -9.27 6.04 2.77
N PRO A 204 -8.29 6.98 2.73
CA PRO A 204 -8.27 8.03 1.72
C PRO A 204 -8.21 7.45 0.30
N SER A 205 -9.16 7.88 -0.51
CA SER A 205 -9.16 7.67 -1.96
C SER A 205 -8.46 8.83 -2.63
N LEU A 206 -7.50 8.52 -3.50
CA LEU A 206 -6.63 9.49 -4.16
C LEU A 206 -6.97 9.64 -5.64
N ALA A 207 -7.19 10.86 -6.12
CA ALA A 207 -7.41 11.17 -7.53
C ALA A 207 -6.97 12.60 -7.88
N GLU A 208 -6.60 12.79 -9.14
CA GLU A 208 -6.46 14.10 -9.79
C GLU A 208 -7.81 14.66 -10.19
#